data_b0834ea8546f62ec2256ba53bdfb7d46
#
_entry.id   b0834ea8546f62ec2256ba53bdfb7d46
#
_cell.length_a   1.000
_cell.length_b   1.000
_cell.length_c   1.000
_cell.angle_alpha   90.00
_cell.angle_beta   90.00
_cell.angle_gamma   90.00
#
_symmetry.space_group_name_H-M   'P 1'
#
loop_
_entity.id
_entity.type
_entity.pdbx_description
1 polymer ?
#
loop_
_entity_poly.entity_id
_entity_poly.type
_entity_poly.pdbx_seq_one_letter_code
_entity_poly.pdbx_strand_id
1 'polypeptide(L)'
;MLIMNGYIIALDQGTTSSRSIIFDSKGNIVSLAQYPFTQIYPKPGWVEHDPMVILESQLLAMSEAFEKSGLSPTDIAGIGITNQRETTIVWDKNTGKPVYNAIVWQCRRTAPICDQLTADGLGPYVKEKTGLLIDAYFSGTKIKWILDNVPGARERAERGELLFGNVDSWLIWNLTGGRAHVSDYSNCSRTMLFDIDNLCWDEELCTRLGIPMSMLPVPVPSSMVYGQVTAGLPGLESLEGIPVCGSAGDQAAALLGQVCIVPGQAKNTYGTGCFTLMNTGSKSVRSVSGLVTSVAWSVNGKTTYALEGSVFNAGSSIQWLRDELGLIGTAHECDILAESVSDNGGVYLVSAFTGLGAPRWDMYARGAIVGLTRGSNKAHIARATLEGIAYQVKDLLDAMQVDAESPISVLRVDGGASVSSFLMQFQADMLRVPIDRPKLVETTAFGAAFLAGLACGVWESVDDIALLRQSDRIFKPEMDAEQAKQYHDNWLRAVGRAEKWSQE
;
A
#
# COMPACT_ATOMS: atom_id res chain seq x y z
N MET A 1 -32.38 -12.03 2.98
CA MET A 1 -31.41 -10.95 3.14
C MET A 1 -31.68 -9.89 2.06
N LEU A 2 -32.25 -8.76 2.40
CA LEU A 2 -32.48 -7.65 1.48
C LEU A 2 -31.17 -6.84 1.40
N ILE A 3 -30.29 -7.19 0.46
CA ILE A 3 -29.19 -6.29 0.06
C ILE A 3 -29.90 -5.05 -0.48
N MET A 4 -29.72 -3.90 0.17
CA MET A 4 -30.24 -2.64 -0.39
C MET A 4 -29.55 -2.44 -1.75
N ASN A 5 -30.35 -2.28 -2.82
CA ASN A 5 -29.81 -1.92 -4.11
C ASN A 5 -29.20 -0.52 -4.02
N GLY A 6 -27.90 -0.46 -3.91
CA GLY A 6 -27.14 0.79 -3.85
C GLY A 6 -25.81 0.61 -4.57
N TYR A 7 -25.36 1.69 -5.19
CA TYR A 7 -24.06 1.76 -5.83
C TYR A 7 -23.09 2.54 -4.95
N ILE A 8 -21.83 2.16 -4.95
CA ILE A 8 -20.78 2.83 -4.19
C ILE A 8 -19.76 3.42 -5.15
N ILE A 9 -19.44 4.69 -4.96
CA ILE A 9 -18.30 5.33 -5.63
C ILE A 9 -17.05 5.09 -4.78
N ALA A 10 -16.03 4.49 -5.36
CA ALA A 10 -14.70 4.36 -4.76
C ALA A 10 -13.75 5.36 -5.41
N LEU A 11 -13.11 6.20 -4.60
CA LEU A 11 -12.02 7.08 -4.99
C LEU A 11 -10.71 6.38 -4.67
N ASP A 12 -9.89 6.11 -5.69
CA ASP A 12 -8.57 5.49 -5.55
C ASP A 12 -7.50 6.49 -5.97
N GLN A 13 -6.96 7.20 -4.99
CA GLN A 13 -5.94 8.20 -5.21
C GLN A 13 -4.55 7.58 -5.11
N GLY A 14 -4.00 7.16 -6.24
CA GLY A 14 -2.68 6.55 -6.34
C GLY A 14 -1.53 7.56 -6.43
N THR A 15 -0.30 7.05 -6.53
CA THR A 15 0.90 7.90 -6.61
C THR A 15 1.01 8.65 -7.94
N THR A 16 0.51 8.10 -9.04
CA THR A 16 0.69 8.66 -10.40
C THR A 16 -0.61 9.05 -11.07
N SER A 17 -1.75 8.68 -10.50
CA SER A 17 -3.08 8.94 -11.06
C SER A 17 -4.16 8.89 -10.01
N SER A 18 -5.25 9.59 -10.24
CA SER A 18 -6.49 9.52 -9.48
C SER A 18 -7.51 8.72 -10.27
N ARG A 19 -8.17 7.76 -9.63
CA ARG A 19 -9.23 6.93 -10.23
C ARG A 19 -10.52 7.05 -9.45
N SER A 20 -11.62 6.87 -10.15
CA SER A 20 -12.93 6.67 -9.56
C SER A 20 -13.61 5.48 -10.21
N ILE A 21 -14.12 4.57 -9.39
CA ILE A 21 -14.76 3.34 -9.83
C ILE A 21 -16.11 3.22 -9.12
N ILE A 22 -17.16 2.92 -9.88
CA ILE A 22 -18.49 2.68 -9.32
C ILE A 22 -18.76 1.19 -9.30
N PHE A 23 -19.11 0.68 -8.12
CA PHE A 23 -19.44 -0.73 -7.89
C PHE A 23 -20.92 -0.89 -7.59
N ASP A 24 -21.51 -1.99 -8.09
CA ASP A 24 -22.83 -2.45 -7.66
C ASP A 24 -22.75 -3.27 -6.36
N SER A 25 -23.89 -3.60 -5.78
CA SER A 25 -24.00 -4.41 -4.55
C SER A 25 -23.46 -5.85 -4.69
N LYS A 26 -23.13 -6.30 -5.90
CA LYS A 26 -22.51 -7.61 -6.19
C LYS A 26 -21.00 -7.49 -6.38
N GLY A 27 -20.42 -6.28 -6.25
CA GLY A 27 -19.01 -6.02 -6.44
C GLY A 27 -18.57 -5.92 -7.90
N ASN A 28 -19.50 -5.80 -8.86
CA ASN A 28 -19.15 -5.60 -10.27
C ASN A 28 -18.84 -4.12 -10.52
N ILE A 29 -17.89 -3.87 -11.42
CA ILE A 29 -17.57 -2.52 -11.91
C ILE A 29 -18.67 -2.09 -12.89
N VAL A 30 -19.31 -0.95 -12.61
CA VAL A 30 -20.31 -0.31 -13.46
C VAL A 30 -19.66 0.71 -14.40
N SER A 31 -18.75 1.52 -13.84
CA SER A 31 -18.02 2.52 -14.60
C SER A 31 -16.67 2.82 -13.95
N LEU A 32 -15.75 3.40 -14.73
CA LEU A 32 -14.42 3.77 -14.31
C LEU A 32 -13.95 5.00 -15.08
N ALA A 33 -13.27 5.90 -14.38
CA ALA A 33 -12.48 6.98 -14.97
C ALA A 33 -11.15 7.13 -14.24
N GLN A 34 -10.12 7.58 -14.97
CA GLN A 34 -8.76 7.72 -14.44
C GLN A 34 -8.06 8.90 -15.08
N TYR A 35 -7.39 9.71 -14.26
CA TYR A 35 -6.59 10.86 -14.68
C TYR A 35 -5.18 10.77 -14.12
N PRO A 36 -4.15 10.72 -14.95
CA PRO A 36 -2.76 10.83 -14.50
C PRO A 36 -2.47 12.29 -14.10
N PHE A 37 -1.50 12.47 -13.21
CA PHE A 37 -1.01 13.80 -12.84
C PHE A 37 0.52 13.85 -12.76
N THR A 38 1.05 15.08 -12.90
CA THR A 38 2.49 15.32 -12.97
C THR A 38 3.15 15.13 -11.63
N GLN A 39 4.28 14.41 -11.63
CA GLN A 39 5.19 14.26 -10.49
C GLN A 39 6.19 15.42 -10.50
N ILE A 40 6.56 15.94 -9.32
CA ILE A 40 7.49 17.05 -9.16
C ILE A 40 8.76 16.53 -8.48
N TYR A 41 9.93 16.76 -9.08
CA TYR A 41 11.24 16.33 -8.60
C TYR A 41 12.17 17.53 -8.39
N PRO A 42 12.04 18.30 -7.28
CA PRO A 42 12.79 19.55 -7.09
C PRO A 42 14.30 19.36 -6.95
N LYS A 43 14.71 18.23 -6.36
CA LYS A 43 16.11 17.85 -6.12
C LYS A 43 16.26 16.33 -6.18
N PRO A 44 17.47 15.78 -6.35
CA PRO A 44 17.70 14.34 -6.25
C PRO A 44 17.14 13.77 -4.93
N GLY A 45 16.34 12.71 -5.01
CA GLY A 45 15.69 12.07 -3.87
C GLY A 45 14.48 12.82 -3.29
N TRP A 46 14.08 13.96 -3.86
CA TRP A 46 12.89 14.70 -3.46
C TRP A 46 11.74 14.41 -4.42
N VAL A 47 10.58 14.11 -3.87
CA VAL A 47 9.36 13.83 -4.63
C VAL A 47 8.21 14.62 -4.02
N GLU A 48 7.50 15.36 -4.86
CA GLU A 48 6.37 16.20 -4.45
C GLU A 48 5.20 16.05 -5.42
N HIS A 49 3.99 16.32 -4.92
CA HIS A 49 2.79 16.51 -5.71
C HIS A 49 2.17 17.88 -5.38
N ASP A 50 1.48 18.48 -6.34
CA ASP A 50 0.60 19.60 -6.06
C ASP A 50 -0.72 19.07 -5.45
N PRO A 51 -1.08 19.45 -4.20
CA PRO A 51 -2.31 18.98 -3.57
C PRO A 51 -3.58 19.42 -4.31
N MET A 52 -3.53 20.54 -5.02
CA MET A 52 -4.68 21.01 -5.81
C MET A 52 -4.88 20.14 -7.03
N VAL A 53 -3.79 19.72 -7.70
CA VAL A 53 -3.86 18.79 -8.85
C VAL A 53 -4.36 17.41 -8.39
N ILE A 54 -3.96 16.92 -7.21
CA ILE A 54 -4.53 15.70 -6.62
C ILE A 54 -6.05 15.85 -6.47
N LEU A 55 -6.51 16.95 -5.88
CA LEU A 55 -7.94 17.21 -5.68
C LEU A 55 -8.68 17.30 -7.00
N GLU A 56 -8.22 18.17 -7.91
CA GLU A 56 -8.86 18.40 -9.21
C GLU A 56 -8.97 17.12 -10.04
N SER A 57 -7.89 16.35 -10.14
CA SER A 57 -7.90 15.08 -10.89
C SER A 57 -8.83 14.04 -10.27
N GLN A 58 -8.97 14.05 -8.93
CA GLN A 58 -9.89 13.14 -8.25
C GLN A 58 -11.35 13.53 -8.45
N LEU A 59 -11.67 14.84 -8.41
CA LEU A 59 -13.02 15.34 -8.70
C LEU A 59 -13.41 15.07 -10.16
N LEU A 60 -12.49 15.29 -11.11
CA LEU A 60 -12.70 14.95 -12.52
C LEU A 60 -12.97 13.47 -12.73
N ALA A 61 -12.17 12.59 -12.12
CA ALA A 61 -12.38 11.14 -12.20
C ALA A 61 -13.74 10.73 -11.63
N MET A 62 -14.15 11.36 -10.52
CA MET A 62 -15.44 11.09 -9.88
C MET A 62 -16.61 11.53 -10.76
N SER A 63 -16.57 12.75 -11.30
CA SER A 63 -17.60 13.29 -12.20
C SER A 63 -17.75 12.41 -13.45
N GLU A 64 -16.64 12.12 -14.12
CA GLU A 64 -16.66 11.33 -15.36
C GLU A 64 -17.14 9.89 -15.12
N ALA A 65 -16.70 9.24 -14.02
CA ALA A 65 -17.17 7.90 -13.70
C ALA A 65 -18.68 7.89 -13.41
N PHE A 66 -19.20 8.92 -12.71
CA PHE A 66 -20.62 9.04 -12.44
C PHE A 66 -21.41 9.30 -13.74
N GLU A 67 -21.00 10.23 -14.58
CA GLU A 67 -21.64 10.48 -15.87
C GLU A 67 -21.68 9.24 -16.78
N LYS A 68 -20.58 8.52 -16.89
CA LYS A 68 -20.48 7.27 -17.68
C LYS A 68 -21.39 6.17 -17.17
N SER A 69 -21.67 6.15 -15.87
CA SER A 69 -22.53 5.11 -15.26
C SER A 69 -23.97 5.18 -15.70
N GLY A 70 -24.47 6.37 -16.08
CA GLY A 70 -25.88 6.63 -16.38
C GLY A 70 -26.81 6.50 -15.16
N LEU A 71 -26.25 6.43 -13.96
CA LEU A 71 -27.02 6.30 -12.71
C LEU A 71 -27.62 7.65 -12.26
N SER A 72 -28.69 7.55 -11.47
CA SER A 72 -29.23 8.71 -10.74
C SER A 72 -28.42 8.95 -9.45
N PRO A 73 -28.29 10.19 -8.98
CA PRO A 73 -27.68 10.48 -7.66
C PRO A 73 -28.32 9.69 -6.51
N THR A 74 -29.60 9.42 -6.61
CA THR A 74 -30.37 8.62 -5.62
C THR A 74 -29.99 7.14 -5.60
N ASP A 75 -29.28 6.64 -6.62
CA ASP A 75 -28.81 5.27 -6.67
C ASP A 75 -27.48 5.11 -5.89
N ILE A 76 -26.77 6.22 -5.63
CA ILE A 76 -25.49 6.20 -4.94
C ILE A 76 -25.72 6.20 -3.43
N ALA A 77 -25.29 5.13 -2.77
CA ALA A 77 -25.43 4.98 -1.32
C ALA A 77 -24.31 5.70 -0.55
N GLY A 78 -23.11 5.81 -1.14
CA GLY A 78 -21.99 6.47 -0.47
C GLY A 78 -20.70 6.46 -1.27
N ILE A 79 -19.68 7.12 -0.69
CA ILE A 79 -18.35 7.29 -1.26
C ILE A 79 -17.32 6.68 -0.32
N GLY A 80 -16.47 5.78 -0.85
CA GLY A 80 -15.29 5.25 -0.18
C GLY A 80 -14.01 5.84 -0.76
N ILE A 81 -12.99 6.01 0.08
CA ILE A 81 -11.70 6.60 -0.29
C ILE A 81 -10.59 5.60 0.02
N THR A 82 -9.71 5.40 -0.93
CA THR A 82 -8.40 4.79 -0.69
C THR A 82 -7.33 5.68 -1.31
N ASN A 83 -6.14 5.66 -0.75
CA ASN A 83 -5.12 6.64 -1.10
C ASN A 83 -3.71 6.09 -0.94
N GLN A 84 -2.77 6.66 -1.70
CA GLN A 84 -1.34 6.54 -1.40
C GLN A 84 -1.10 7.00 0.04
N ARG A 85 -0.48 6.14 0.84
CA ARG A 85 -0.25 6.40 2.27
C ARG A 85 0.92 7.37 2.48
N GLU A 86 1.08 7.89 3.68
CA GLU A 86 2.21 8.68 4.18
C GLU A 86 2.49 10.00 3.45
N THR A 87 1.90 10.24 2.28
CA THR A 87 2.01 11.50 1.55
C THR A 87 1.39 12.61 2.40
N THR A 88 2.21 13.62 2.70
CA THR A 88 1.94 14.62 3.74
C THR A 88 1.50 15.94 3.14
N ILE A 89 0.35 16.44 3.54
CA ILE A 89 -0.22 17.72 3.12
C ILE A 89 -0.46 18.58 4.36
N VAL A 90 -0.06 19.86 4.28
CA VAL A 90 -0.36 20.88 5.31
C VAL A 90 -1.03 22.06 4.64
N TRP A 91 -2.18 22.49 5.18
CA TRP A 91 -2.96 23.59 4.61
C TRP A 91 -3.50 24.55 5.67
N ASP A 92 -3.83 25.74 5.22
CA ASP A 92 -4.51 26.75 6.03
C ASP A 92 -5.99 26.39 6.18
N LYS A 93 -6.46 26.28 7.44
CA LYS A 93 -7.84 25.85 7.73
C LYS A 93 -8.91 26.85 7.30
N ASN A 94 -8.55 28.14 7.17
CA ASN A 94 -9.50 29.20 6.84
C ASN A 94 -9.65 29.40 5.33
N THR A 95 -8.56 29.18 4.58
CA THR A 95 -8.54 29.40 3.13
C THR A 95 -8.59 28.12 2.32
N GLY A 96 -8.32 26.97 2.95
CA GLY A 96 -8.18 25.67 2.29
C GLY A 96 -6.94 25.54 1.40
N LYS A 97 -6.01 26.53 1.43
CA LYS A 97 -4.84 26.52 0.54
C LYS A 97 -3.68 25.77 1.19
N PRO A 98 -3.05 24.83 0.45
CA PRO A 98 -1.81 24.20 0.90
C PRO A 98 -0.71 25.24 1.14
N VAL A 99 0.09 25.05 2.19
CA VAL A 99 1.22 25.94 2.50
C VAL A 99 2.50 25.53 1.78
N TYR A 100 2.52 24.27 1.28
CA TYR A 100 3.60 23.67 0.51
C TYR A 100 3.05 22.54 -0.35
N ASN A 101 3.82 22.09 -1.34
CA ASN A 101 3.49 20.86 -2.08
C ASN A 101 3.39 19.66 -1.13
N ALA A 102 2.57 18.69 -1.49
CA ALA A 102 2.52 17.41 -0.78
C ALA A 102 3.87 16.71 -0.85
N ILE A 103 4.44 16.36 0.30
CA ILE A 103 5.68 15.58 0.34
C ILE A 103 5.33 14.10 0.24
N VAL A 104 5.72 13.50 -0.87
CA VAL A 104 5.34 12.11 -1.22
C VAL A 104 6.05 11.09 -0.35
N TRP A 105 5.43 9.94 -0.13
CA TRP A 105 5.97 8.80 0.63
C TRP A 105 7.37 8.35 0.18
N GLN A 106 7.69 8.49 -1.11
CA GLN A 106 8.99 8.16 -1.70
C GLN A 106 10.11 9.15 -1.36
N CYS A 107 9.75 10.36 -0.88
CA CYS A 107 10.68 11.45 -0.69
C CYS A 107 11.65 11.18 0.47
N ARG A 108 12.97 11.32 0.23
CA ARG A 108 14.03 11.05 1.21
C ARG A 108 14.59 12.29 1.90
N ARG A 109 13.98 13.50 1.69
CA ARG A 109 14.50 14.77 2.24
C ARG A 109 14.60 14.80 3.75
N THR A 110 13.83 13.98 4.47
CA THR A 110 13.78 13.93 5.93
C THR A 110 14.73 12.90 6.54
N ALA A 111 15.58 12.25 5.73
CA ALA A 111 16.56 11.29 6.25
C ALA A 111 17.43 11.87 7.37
N PRO A 112 17.94 13.12 7.31
CA PRO A 112 18.72 13.70 8.43
C PRO A 112 17.90 13.85 9.73
N ILE A 113 16.58 14.06 9.63
CA ILE A 113 15.70 14.09 10.81
C ILE A 113 15.60 12.68 11.40
N CYS A 114 15.47 11.65 10.56
CA CYS A 114 15.46 10.27 11.02
C CYS A 114 16.76 9.86 11.72
N ASP A 115 17.92 10.29 11.19
CA ASP A 115 19.22 10.03 11.78
C ASP A 115 19.31 10.66 13.18
N GLN A 116 18.84 11.90 13.33
CA GLN A 116 18.82 12.58 14.62
C GLN A 116 17.91 11.87 15.63
N LEU A 117 16.67 11.53 15.25
CA LEU A 117 15.73 10.82 16.13
C LEU A 117 16.28 9.45 16.56
N THR A 118 17.02 8.79 15.67
CA THR A 118 17.68 7.51 15.96
C THR A 118 18.84 7.70 16.95
N ALA A 119 19.68 8.74 16.75
CA ALA A 119 20.76 9.11 17.65
C ALA A 119 20.24 9.51 19.03
N ASP A 120 19.08 10.14 19.12
CA ASP A 120 18.39 10.49 20.38
C ASP A 120 17.76 9.27 21.08
N GLY A 121 17.88 8.06 20.50
CA GLY A 121 17.42 6.81 21.08
C GLY A 121 15.90 6.58 21.00
N LEU A 122 15.20 7.29 20.11
CA LEU A 122 13.73 7.24 20.03
C LEU A 122 13.20 5.95 19.37
N GLY A 123 14.06 5.18 18.68
CA GLY A 123 13.66 3.99 17.91
C GLY A 123 12.80 2.97 18.67
N PRO A 124 13.21 2.53 19.88
CA PRO A 124 12.39 1.58 20.67
C PRO A 124 11.00 2.12 21.01
N TYR A 125 10.89 3.40 21.36
CA TYR A 125 9.62 4.03 21.70
C TYR A 125 8.69 4.15 20.48
N VAL A 126 9.23 4.60 19.33
CA VAL A 126 8.48 4.64 18.07
C VAL A 126 7.94 3.26 17.73
N LYS A 127 8.79 2.23 17.80
CA LYS A 127 8.39 0.84 17.51
C LYS A 127 7.30 0.34 18.45
N GLU A 128 7.44 0.61 19.76
CA GLU A 128 6.48 0.19 20.76
C GLU A 128 5.11 0.85 20.54
N LYS A 129 5.09 2.16 20.32
CA LYS A 129 3.85 2.91 20.19
C LYS A 129 3.17 2.77 18.83
N THR A 130 3.97 2.82 17.78
CA THR A 130 3.42 2.95 16.42
C THR A 130 3.49 1.67 15.58
N GLY A 131 4.27 0.66 16.01
CA GLY A 131 4.57 -0.52 15.22
C GLY A 131 5.51 -0.27 14.04
N LEU A 132 6.04 0.97 13.89
CA LEU A 132 6.87 1.40 12.78
C LEU A 132 8.35 1.48 13.19
N LEU A 133 9.19 1.71 12.18
CA LEU A 133 10.59 2.08 12.33
C LEU A 133 10.74 3.58 12.08
N ILE A 134 11.85 4.20 12.51
CA ILE A 134 12.17 5.58 12.14
C ILE A 134 12.66 5.57 10.69
N ASP A 135 11.86 6.11 9.79
CA ASP A 135 12.21 6.26 8.37
C ASP A 135 11.52 7.47 7.73
N ALA A 136 12.15 8.07 6.74
CA ALA A 136 11.62 9.18 5.93
C ALA A 136 10.34 8.80 5.15
N TYR A 137 10.01 7.53 5.08
CA TYR A 137 8.78 6.99 4.50
C TYR A 137 7.54 7.55 5.19
N PHE A 138 7.53 7.64 6.52
CA PHE A 138 6.38 7.99 7.34
C PHE A 138 6.14 9.50 7.46
N SER A 139 4.92 9.92 7.81
CA SER A 139 4.50 11.33 7.70
C SER A 139 5.12 12.26 8.73
N GLY A 140 5.39 11.80 9.96
CA GLY A 140 5.79 12.66 11.08
C GLY A 140 7.01 13.53 10.79
N THR A 141 8.06 12.95 10.17
CA THR A 141 9.28 13.70 9.80
C THR A 141 9.03 14.72 8.69
N LYS A 142 8.06 14.44 7.78
CA LYS A 142 7.67 15.37 6.71
C LYS A 142 6.89 16.57 7.25
N ILE A 143 5.99 16.34 8.23
CA ILE A 143 5.29 17.43 8.95
C ILE A 143 6.34 18.34 9.61
N LYS A 144 7.25 17.76 10.40
CA LYS A 144 8.33 18.49 11.03
C LYS A 144 9.13 19.32 10.02
N TRP A 145 9.48 18.70 8.88
CA TRP A 145 10.23 19.39 7.82
C TRP A 145 9.46 20.61 7.28
N ILE A 146 8.16 20.49 7.03
CA ILE A 146 7.33 21.61 6.56
C ILE A 146 7.34 22.73 7.60
N LEU A 147 7.09 22.41 8.87
CA LEU A 147 7.08 23.38 9.96
C LEU A 147 8.41 24.11 10.13
N ASP A 148 9.54 23.43 9.90
CA ASP A 148 10.87 23.99 10.09
C ASP A 148 11.38 24.78 8.86
N ASN A 149 10.87 24.49 7.65
CA ASN A 149 11.44 25.01 6.40
C ASN A 149 10.50 25.96 5.62
N VAL A 150 9.19 25.91 5.88
CA VAL A 150 8.25 26.83 5.22
C VAL A 150 8.08 28.07 6.09
N PRO A 151 8.39 29.28 5.57
CA PRO A 151 8.36 30.52 6.36
C PRO A 151 7.00 30.74 7.04
N GLY A 152 7.01 30.93 8.36
CA GLY A 152 5.83 31.20 9.19
C GLY A 152 4.92 29.99 9.44
N ALA A 153 5.28 28.81 8.95
CA ALA A 153 4.43 27.61 9.13
C ALA A 153 4.36 27.17 10.59
N ARG A 154 5.50 27.20 11.31
CA ARG A 154 5.56 26.79 12.70
C ARG A 154 4.68 27.67 13.58
N GLU A 155 4.85 28.98 13.52
CA GLU A 155 4.09 29.96 14.31
C GLU A 155 2.59 29.88 13.98
N ARG A 156 2.24 29.64 12.71
CA ARG A 156 0.84 29.45 12.30
C ARG A 156 0.25 28.15 12.83
N ALA A 157 1.01 27.06 12.83
CA ALA A 157 0.61 25.79 13.40
C ALA A 157 0.37 25.90 14.92
N GLU A 158 1.27 26.56 15.65
CA GLU A 158 1.16 26.83 17.09
C GLU A 158 -0.08 27.67 17.42
N ARG A 159 -0.48 28.60 16.55
CA ARG A 159 -1.75 29.36 16.69
C ARG A 159 -2.99 28.56 16.25
N GLY A 160 -2.81 27.30 15.79
CA GLY A 160 -3.90 26.45 15.34
C GLY A 160 -4.53 26.89 14.02
N GLU A 161 -3.80 27.56 13.14
CA GLU A 161 -4.24 28.04 11.83
C GLU A 161 -4.01 27.01 10.73
N LEU A 162 -3.14 26.02 10.96
CA LEU A 162 -2.80 24.99 9.98
C LEU A 162 -3.40 23.64 10.36
N LEU A 163 -3.76 22.86 9.35
CA LEU A 163 -4.18 21.48 9.44
C LEU A 163 -3.18 20.59 8.69
N PHE A 164 -3.02 19.38 9.19
CA PHE A 164 -2.29 18.31 8.53
C PHE A 164 -3.24 17.20 8.14
N GLY A 165 -2.94 16.50 7.05
CA GLY A 165 -3.54 15.23 6.68
C GLY A 165 -2.68 14.45 5.71
N ASN A 166 -2.91 13.15 5.65
CA ASN A 166 -2.58 12.38 4.47
C ASN A 166 -3.64 12.67 3.39
N VAL A 167 -3.55 11.99 2.27
CA VAL A 167 -4.44 12.28 1.14
C VAL A 167 -5.91 11.99 1.46
N ASP A 168 -6.20 10.99 2.32
CA ASP A 168 -7.56 10.73 2.83
C ASP A 168 -8.18 11.96 3.50
N SER A 169 -7.48 12.53 4.48
CA SER A 169 -7.94 13.72 5.19
C SER A 169 -8.13 14.92 4.25
N TRP A 170 -7.21 15.10 3.30
CA TRP A 170 -7.29 16.16 2.30
C TRP A 170 -8.55 16.03 1.43
N LEU A 171 -8.83 14.82 0.94
CA LEU A 171 -10.01 14.56 0.13
C LEU A 171 -11.31 14.69 0.95
N ILE A 172 -11.36 14.08 2.15
CA ILE A 172 -12.54 14.17 3.04
C ILE A 172 -12.82 15.64 3.40
N TRP A 173 -11.79 16.41 3.77
CA TRP A 173 -11.93 17.80 4.14
C TRP A 173 -12.51 18.65 3.00
N ASN A 174 -11.99 18.46 1.77
CA ASN A 174 -12.49 19.18 0.60
C ASN A 174 -13.89 18.72 0.17
N LEU A 175 -14.15 17.42 0.12
CA LEU A 175 -15.48 16.89 -0.23
C LEU A 175 -16.55 17.34 0.75
N THR A 176 -16.20 17.53 2.02
CA THR A 176 -17.16 17.97 3.06
C THR A 176 -17.18 19.49 3.25
N GLY A 177 -16.48 20.27 2.44
CA GLY A 177 -16.43 21.73 2.55
C GLY A 177 -15.84 22.23 3.87
N GLY A 178 -14.78 21.55 4.36
CA GLY A 178 -14.07 21.90 5.59
C GLY A 178 -14.76 21.48 6.88
N ARG A 179 -15.87 20.73 6.82
CA ARG A 179 -16.65 20.32 8.00
C ARG A 179 -16.10 19.09 8.70
N ALA A 180 -15.35 18.23 8.01
CA ALA A 180 -14.74 17.04 8.57
C ALA A 180 -13.22 17.06 8.37
N HIS A 181 -12.47 17.15 9.47
CA HIS A 181 -11.02 16.98 9.51
C HIS A 181 -10.72 15.69 10.25
N VAL A 182 -10.78 14.59 9.54
CA VAL A 182 -10.63 13.22 10.07
C VAL A 182 -9.64 12.42 9.24
N SER A 183 -9.06 11.37 9.81
CA SER A 183 -8.28 10.36 9.11
C SER A 183 -8.62 8.99 9.69
N ASP A 184 -8.67 7.95 8.84
CA ASP A 184 -8.93 6.62 9.33
C ASP A 184 -7.71 6.04 10.07
N TYR A 185 -7.95 5.07 10.97
CA TYR A 185 -6.87 4.49 11.78
C TYR A 185 -5.77 3.85 10.93
N SER A 186 -6.07 3.34 9.72
CA SER A 186 -5.05 2.75 8.85
C SER A 186 -4.08 3.81 8.33
N ASN A 187 -4.57 4.98 7.92
CA ASN A 187 -3.73 6.13 7.53
C ASN A 187 -3.03 6.75 8.75
N CYS A 188 -3.72 6.94 9.89
CA CYS A 188 -3.12 7.44 11.12
C CYS A 188 -1.93 6.57 11.53
N SER A 189 -2.03 5.24 11.44
CA SER A 189 -0.97 4.30 11.81
C SER A 189 0.29 4.42 10.96
N ARG A 190 0.27 5.19 9.86
CA ARG A 190 1.41 5.40 8.95
C ARG A 190 2.13 6.73 9.20
N THR A 191 1.83 7.41 10.29
CA THR A 191 2.37 8.75 10.55
C THR A 191 3.61 8.79 11.43
N MET A 192 3.95 7.73 12.15
CA MET A 192 4.91 7.72 13.26
C MET A 192 4.47 8.57 14.48
N LEU A 193 3.18 8.92 14.56
CA LEU A 193 2.62 9.76 15.64
C LEU A 193 1.48 9.07 16.36
N PHE A 194 1.02 7.92 15.87
CA PHE A 194 -0.21 7.27 16.30
C PHE A 194 0.07 6.02 17.14
N ASP A 195 -0.45 6.02 18.37
CA ASP A 195 -0.44 4.83 19.25
C ASP A 195 -1.48 3.84 18.72
N ILE A 196 -1.01 2.76 18.10
CA ILE A 196 -1.88 1.78 17.44
C ILE A 196 -2.64 0.89 18.41
N ASP A 197 -2.24 0.80 19.67
CA ASP A 197 -2.95 0.03 20.69
C ASP A 197 -4.11 0.84 21.29
N ASN A 198 -3.87 2.13 21.56
CA ASN A 198 -4.85 3.03 22.13
C ASN A 198 -5.70 3.77 21.08
N LEU A 199 -5.36 3.65 19.79
CA LEU A 199 -6.03 4.28 18.65
C LEU A 199 -6.15 5.81 18.79
N CYS A 200 -5.09 6.46 19.25
CA CYS A 200 -5.00 7.90 19.44
C CYS A 200 -3.60 8.43 19.06
N TRP A 201 -3.51 9.74 18.88
CA TRP A 201 -2.22 10.40 18.71
C TRP A 201 -1.38 10.29 20.00
N ASP A 202 -0.09 9.99 19.84
CA ASP A 202 0.86 9.93 20.96
C ASP A 202 1.45 11.32 21.23
N GLU A 203 1.14 11.87 22.40
CA GLU A 203 1.56 13.24 22.80
C GLU A 203 3.08 13.38 22.90
N GLU A 204 3.78 12.35 23.36
CA GLU A 204 5.25 12.37 23.47
C GLU A 204 5.91 12.44 22.10
N LEU A 205 5.44 11.62 21.12
CA LEU A 205 5.96 11.67 19.75
C LEU A 205 5.66 13.01 19.10
N CYS A 206 4.46 13.57 19.28
CA CYS A 206 4.12 14.89 18.76
C CYS A 206 5.03 15.97 19.37
N THR A 207 5.29 15.92 20.67
CA THR A 207 6.17 16.85 21.38
C THR A 207 7.63 16.72 20.90
N ARG A 208 8.15 15.50 20.79
CA ARG A 208 9.52 15.22 20.30
C ARG A 208 9.76 15.71 18.88
N LEU A 209 8.75 15.63 18.03
CA LEU A 209 8.84 16.14 16.66
C LEU A 209 8.45 17.62 16.56
N GLY A 210 7.98 18.25 17.64
CA GLY A 210 7.52 19.64 17.65
C GLY A 210 6.28 19.87 16.78
N ILE A 211 5.34 18.94 16.80
CA ILE A 211 4.11 18.96 16.01
C ILE A 211 2.93 19.31 16.94
N PRO A 212 2.28 20.47 16.76
CA PRO A 212 1.09 20.81 17.54
C PRO A 212 -0.07 19.82 17.32
N MET A 213 -0.62 19.28 18.40
CA MET A 213 -1.75 18.35 18.34
C MET A 213 -2.97 18.95 17.63
N SER A 214 -3.15 20.28 17.71
CA SER A 214 -4.27 21.01 17.11
C SER A 214 -4.30 20.95 15.58
N MET A 215 -3.20 20.58 14.93
CA MET A 215 -3.14 20.43 13.47
C MET A 215 -3.46 19.02 12.99
N LEU A 216 -3.55 18.04 13.89
CA LEU A 216 -3.78 16.64 13.53
C LEU A 216 -5.29 16.36 13.32
N PRO A 217 -5.67 15.52 12.34
CA PRO A 217 -7.05 15.13 12.13
C PRO A 217 -7.58 14.28 13.31
N VAL A 218 -8.88 14.24 13.48
CA VAL A 218 -9.49 13.31 14.43
C VAL A 218 -9.36 11.89 13.88
N PRO A 219 -8.75 10.96 14.64
CA PRO A 219 -8.67 9.56 14.23
C PRO A 219 -10.05 8.90 14.29
N VAL A 220 -10.42 8.17 13.23
CA VAL A 220 -11.75 7.56 13.11
C VAL A 220 -11.66 6.12 12.58
N PRO A 221 -12.70 5.27 12.82
CA PRO A 221 -12.81 3.96 12.17
C PRO A 221 -12.85 4.07 10.65
N SER A 222 -12.40 3.00 9.98
CA SER A 222 -12.34 2.94 8.51
C SER A 222 -13.73 2.90 7.84
N SER A 223 -14.77 2.53 8.57
CA SER A 223 -16.16 2.45 8.09
C SER A 223 -17.09 3.19 9.03
N MET A 224 -17.42 4.42 8.66
CA MET A 224 -18.44 5.28 9.30
C MET A 224 -18.75 6.47 8.39
N VAL A 225 -19.85 7.16 8.60
CA VAL A 225 -20.16 8.41 7.89
C VAL A 225 -19.30 9.54 8.46
N TYR A 226 -18.36 10.07 7.67
CA TYR A 226 -17.50 11.19 8.05
C TYR A 226 -18.16 12.55 7.79
N GLY A 227 -19.04 12.63 6.79
CA GLY A 227 -19.76 13.82 6.37
C GLY A 227 -20.47 13.56 5.05
N GLN A 228 -20.89 14.63 4.40
CA GLN A 228 -21.57 14.57 3.11
C GLN A 228 -20.88 15.51 2.11
N VAL A 229 -20.95 15.17 0.83
CA VAL A 229 -20.46 16.02 -0.26
C VAL A 229 -21.11 17.40 -0.14
N THR A 230 -20.28 18.44 -0.13
CA THR A 230 -20.73 19.83 -0.02
C THR A 230 -21.22 20.38 -1.35
N ALA A 231 -22.10 21.38 -1.28
CA ALA A 231 -22.52 22.15 -2.46
C ALA A 231 -21.33 22.88 -3.12
N GLY A 232 -21.43 23.10 -4.42
CA GLY A 232 -20.52 23.97 -5.16
C GLY A 232 -19.17 23.33 -5.53
N LEU A 233 -19.01 22.01 -5.41
CA LEU A 233 -17.85 21.32 -5.97
C LEU A 233 -18.03 21.20 -7.50
N PRO A 234 -17.04 21.70 -8.30
CA PRO A 234 -17.17 21.72 -9.76
C PRO A 234 -17.36 20.31 -10.34
N GLY A 235 -18.40 20.13 -11.15
CA GLY A 235 -18.74 18.86 -11.79
C GLY A 235 -19.39 17.82 -10.89
N LEU A 236 -19.63 18.14 -9.61
CA LEU A 236 -20.25 17.26 -8.61
C LEU A 236 -21.55 17.80 -8.01
N GLU A 237 -22.17 18.80 -8.68
CA GLU A 237 -23.36 19.47 -8.19
C GLU A 237 -24.53 18.47 -7.95
N SER A 238 -24.61 17.44 -8.78
CA SER A 238 -25.62 16.38 -8.64
C SER A 238 -25.37 15.42 -7.50
N LEU A 239 -24.14 15.34 -6.99
CA LEU A 239 -23.73 14.44 -5.92
C LEU A 239 -23.73 15.12 -4.54
N GLU A 240 -24.23 16.35 -4.43
CA GLU A 240 -24.40 17.03 -3.15
C GLU A 240 -25.24 16.18 -2.18
N GLY A 241 -24.78 16.10 -0.93
CA GLY A 241 -25.46 15.34 0.11
C GLY A 241 -25.13 13.84 0.14
N ILE A 242 -24.42 13.28 -0.85
CA ILE A 242 -23.98 11.88 -0.82
C ILE A 242 -23.00 11.68 0.35
N PRO A 243 -23.18 10.63 1.19
CA PRO A 243 -22.30 10.35 2.31
C PRO A 243 -20.87 10.01 1.88
N VAL A 244 -19.87 10.60 2.54
CA VAL A 244 -18.46 10.19 2.50
C VAL A 244 -18.24 9.31 3.72
N CYS A 245 -17.98 7.99 3.54
CA CYS A 245 -18.24 7.05 4.62
C CYS A 245 -17.32 5.81 4.69
N GLY A 246 -16.32 5.73 3.87
CA GLY A 246 -15.30 4.69 3.94
C GLY A 246 -13.91 5.28 3.66
N SER A 247 -12.91 4.91 4.44
CA SER A 247 -11.53 5.30 4.18
C SER A 247 -10.55 4.24 4.64
N ALA A 248 -9.55 3.94 3.81
CA ALA A 248 -8.38 3.16 4.19
C ALA A 248 -7.19 3.46 3.27
N GLY A 249 -5.98 3.41 3.82
CA GLY A 249 -4.77 3.45 2.99
C GLY A 249 -4.75 2.31 1.97
N ASP A 250 -4.12 2.54 0.82
CA ASP A 250 -4.16 1.67 -0.36
C ASP A 250 -3.87 0.19 -0.07
N GLN A 251 -2.84 -0.08 0.74
CA GLN A 251 -2.45 -1.44 1.06
C GLN A 251 -3.43 -2.13 2.02
N ALA A 252 -4.02 -1.37 2.95
CA ALA A 252 -5.05 -1.83 3.88
C ALA A 252 -6.36 -2.13 3.13
N ALA A 253 -6.77 -1.22 2.24
CA ALA A 253 -7.91 -1.42 1.36
C ALA A 253 -7.72 -2.65 0.46
N ALA A 254 -6.52 -2.82 -0.13
CA ALA A 254 -6.21 -4.00 -0.94
C ALA A 254 -6.25 -5.31 -0.13
N LEU A 255 -5.78 -5.30 1.13
CA LEU A 255 -5.87 -6.48 2.01
C LEU A 255 -7.33 -6.89 2.24
N LEU A 256 -8.21 -5.92 2.50
CA LEU A 256 -9.64 -6.16 2.65
C LEU A 256 -10.29 -6.59 1.33
N GLY A 257 -10.03 -5.86 0.22
CA GLY A 257 -10.58 -6.17 -1.10
C GLY A 257 -10.12 -7.53 -1.65
N GLN A 258 -8.94 -8.00 -1.25
CA GLN A 258 -8.48 -9.37 -1.46
C GLN A 258 -9.15 -10.38 -0.50
N VAL A 259 -10.02 -9.91 0.40
CA VAL A 259 -10.73 -10.76 1.38
C VAL A 259 -9.78 -11.47 2.35
N CYS A 260 -8.67 -10.87 2.70
CA CYS A 260 -7.78 -11.38 3.75
C CYS A 260 -8.33 -11.02 5.13
N ILE A 261 -9.52 -11.53 5.47
CA ILE A 261 -10.30 -11.16 6.67
C ILE A 261 -10.07 -12.06 7.88
N VAL A 262 -9.32 -13.14 7.70
CA VAL A 262 -8.99 -14.09 8.77
C VAL A 262 -7.49 -14.02 9.07
N PRO A 263 -7.07 -14.11 10.35
CA PRO A 263 -5.64 -14.16 10.70
C PRO A 263 -4.89 -15.26 9.95
N GLY A 264 -3.66 -14.97 9.50
CA GLY A 264 -2.86 -15.86 8.67
C GLY A 264 -3.17 -15.80 7.17
N GLN A 265 -4.19 -15.05 6.74
CA GLN A 265 -4.36 -14.74 5.31
C GLN A 265 -3.48 -13.56 4.94
N ALA A 266 -2.81 -13.68 3.80
CA ALA A 266 -1.89 -12.66 3.31
C ALA A 266 -2.23 -12.25 1.87
N LYS A 267 -1.90 -11.02 1.53
CA LYS A 267 -1.90 -10.55 0.14
C LYS A 267 -0.51 -10.12 -0.27
N ASN A 268 -0.20 -10.23 -1.57
CA ASN A 268 0.98 -9.65 -2.17
C ASN A 268 0.65 -8.97 -3.50
N THR A 269 0.96 -7.69 -3.59
CA THR A 269 0.85 -6.93 -4.85
C THR A 269 2.18 -7.01 -5.59
N TYR A 270 2.21 -7.66 -6.75
CA TYR A 270 3.38 -7.80 -7.63
C TYR A 270 3.43 -6.64 -8.61
N GLY A 271 3.91 -5.49 -8.16
CA GLY A 271 4.15 -4.27 -8.96
C GLY A 271 5.62 -4.13 -9.38
N THR A 272 6.13 -2.91 -9.41
CA THR A 272 7.57 -2.60 -9.55
C THR A 272 8.39 -3.34 -8.49
N GLY A 273 7.93 -3.28 -7.24
CA GLY A 273 8.31 -4.15 -6.13
C GLY A 273 7.15 -5.02 -5.68
N CYS A 274 7.29 -5.72 -4.55
CA CYS A 274 6.18 -6.41 -3.90
C CYS A 274 5.83 -5.75 -2.58
N PHE A 275 4.53 -5.60 -2.33
CA PHE A 275 3.99 -5.13 -1.05
C PHE A 275 3.12 -6.23 -0.45
N THR A 276 3.64 -6.83 0.61
CA THR A 276 3.04 -7.98 1.27
C THR A 276 2.45 -7.56 2.59
N LEU A 277 1.18 -7.88 2.81
CA LEU A 277 0.50 -7.68 4.09
C LEU A 277 -0.10 -9.02 4.55
N MET A 278 0.02 -9.29 5.85
CA MET A 278 -0.59 -10.44 6.51
C MET A 278 -1.52 -9.95 7.61
N ASN A 279 -2.77 -10.39 7.58
CA ASN A 279 -3.74 -10.13 8.64
C ASN A 279 -3.32 -10.85 9.94
N THR A 280 -3.18 -10.11 11.04
CA THR A 280 -2.84 -10.61 12.38
C THR A 280 -4.04 -10.60 13.34
N GLY A 281 -5.25 -10.31 12.84
CA GLY A 281 -6.46 -10.21 13.65
C GLY A 281 -6.44 -8.99 14.57
N SER A 282 -6.89 -9.17 15.80
CA SER A 282 -6.91 -8.12 16.81
C SER A 282 -5.56 -7.91 17.53
N LYS A 283 -4.50 -8.62 17.11
CA LYS A 283 -3.18 -8.58 17.74
C LYS A 283 -2.26 -7.61 17.00
N SER A 284 -1.85 -6.55 17.65
CA SER A 284 -0.85 -5.58 17.15
C SER A 284 0.57 -6.13 17.39
N VAL A 285 1.03 -7.01 16.51
CA VAL A 285 2.33 -7.70 16.65
C VAL A 285 3.49 -6.70 16.52
N ARG A 286 4.45 -6.72 17.45
CA ARG A 286 5.71 -5.97 17.31
C ARG A 286 6.77 -6.87 16.68
N SER A 287 7.01 -6.65 15.38
CA SER A 287 7.95 -7.45 14.59
C SER A 287 9.36 -7.42 15.17
N VAL A 288 10.00 -8.58 15.29
CA VAL A 288 11.45 -8.70 15.59
C VAL A 288 12.27 -8.90 14.32
N SER A 289 11.62 -9.17 13.20
CA SER A 289 12.22 -9.43 11.89
C SER A 289 12.33 -8.19 11.00
N GLY A 290 12.10 -6.97 11.55
CA GLY A 290 12.19 -5.72 10.79
C GLY A 290 10.96 -5.41 9.93
N LEU A 291 9.83 -6.08 10.15
CA LEU A 291 8.55 -5.74 9.53
C LEU A 291 7.90 -4.57 10.26
N VAL A 292 6.90 -3.96 9.64
CA VAL A 292 6.11 -2.91 10.27
C VAL A 292 4.70 -3.41 10.56
N THR A 293 4.13 -2.93 11.67
CA THR A 293 2.75 -3.21 12.04
C THR A 293 1.91 -1.97 11.82
N SER A 294 0.74 -2.15 11.25
CA SER A 294 -0.22 -1.07 11.02
C SER A 294 -1.63 -1.54 11.34
N VAL A 295 -2.53 -0.60 11.58
CA VAL A 295 -3.96 -0.89 11.54
C VAL A 295 -4.34 -1.23 10.09
N ALA A 296 -5.01 -2.34 9.87
CA ALA A 296 -5.54 -2.71 8.57
C ALA A 296 -6.90 -2.04 8.34
N TRP A 297 -7.84 -2.22 9.24
CA TRP A 297 -9.14 -1.51 9.25
C TRP A 297 -9.77 -1.55 10.64
N SER A 298 -10.74 -0.67 10.84
CA SER A 298 -11.63 -0.70 12.01
C SER A 298 -13.08 -0.57 11.56
N VAL A 299 -13.90 -1.57 11.91
CA VAL A 299 -15.31 -1.66 11.54
C VAL A 299 -16.11 -2.10 12.77
N ASN A 300 -17.21 -1.40 13.09
CA ASN A 300 -18.12 -1.74 14.19
C ASN A 300 -17.38 -1.97 15.53
N GLY A 301 -16.39 -1.12 15.84
CA GLY A 301 -15.62 -1.17 17.09
C GLY A 301 -14.60 -2.32 17.16
N LYS A 302 -14.40 -3.06 16.08
CA LYS A 302 -13.37 -4.11 15.97
C LYS A 302 -12.24 -3.63 15.08
N THR A 303 -11.02 -3.59 15.62
CA THR A 303 -9.81 -3.22 14.90
C THR A 303 -9.02 -4.46 14.51
N THR A 304 -8.64 -4.52 13.24
CA THR A 304 -7.79 -5.56 12.65
C THR A 304 -6.44 -4.96 12.33
N TYR A 305 -5.37 -5.69 12.65
CA TYR A 305 -3.99 -5.30 12.37
C TYR A 305 -3.38 -6.14 11.26
N ALA A 306 -2.30 -5.63 10.68
CA ALA A 306 -1.51 -6.34 9.70
C ALA A 306 -0.01 -6.12 9.92
N LEU A 307 0.77 -7.17 9.67
CA LEU A 307 2.20 -7.07 9.40
C LEU A 307 2.40 -6.72 7.94
N GLU A 308 3.34 -5.81 7.67
CA GLU A 308 3.70 -5.37 6.34
C GLU A 308 5.20 -5.45 6.11
N GLY A 309 5.57 -5.90 4.92
CA GLY A 309 6.94 -5.85 4.42
C GLY A 309 6.97 -5.68 2.92
N SER A 310 8.12 -5.25 2.39
CA SER A 310 8.28 -4.92 0.98
C SER A 310 9.51 -5.59 0.38
N VAL A 311 9.36 -6.06 -0.85
CA VAL A 311 10.45 -6.43 -1.75
C VAL A 311 10.63 -5.29 -2.73
N PHE A 312 11.83 -4.70 -2.80
CA PHE A 312 12.04 -3.47 -3.58
C PHE A 312 12.02 -3.70 -5.10
N ASN A 313 12.47 -4.86 -5.55
CA ASN A 313 12.62 -5.17 -6.97
C ASN A 313 11.89 -6.46 -7.34
N ALA A 314 10.77 -6.34 -8.02
CA ALA A 314 9.99 -7.47 -8.55
C ALA A 314 9.76 -7.29 -10.06
N GLY A 315 8.67 -6.64 -10.48
CA GLY A 315 8.42 -6.32 -11.89
C GLY A 315 9.53 -5.47 -12.52
N SER A 316 10.21 -4.63 -11.72
CA SER A 316 11.41 -3.91 -12.15
C SER A 316 12.55 -4.83 -12.62
N SER A 317 12.65 -6.04 -12.07
CA SER A 317 13.65 -7.02 -12.52
C SER A 317 13.35 -7.56 -13.92
N ILE A 318 12.05 -7.75 -14.23
CA ILE A 318 11.60 -8.15 -15.57
C ILE A 318 11.81 -6.99 -16.56
N GLN A 319 11.49 -5.76 -16.14
CA GLN A 319 11.75 -4.55 -16.94
C GLN A 319 13.24 -4.40 -17.24
N TRP A 320 14.11 -4.62 -16.26
CA TRP A 320 15.56 -4.57 -16.43
C TRP A 320 16.07 -5.59 -17.46
N LEU A 321 15.54 -6.83 -17.47
CA LEU A 321 15.87 -7.80 -18.52
C LEU A 321 15.47 -7.30 -19.92
N ARG A 322 14.37 -6.57 -20.03
CA ARG A 322 13.84 -6.04 -21.29
C ARG A 322 14.59 -4.78 -21.72
N ASP A 323 14.66 -3.79 -20.88
CA ASP A 323 15.03 -2.41 -21.24
C ASP A 323 16.55 -2.22 -21.23
N GLU A 324 17.27 -2.83 -20.28
CA GLU A 324 18.70 -2.64 -20.10
C GLU A 324 19.53 -3.78 -20.72
N LEU A 325 19.09 -5.03 -20.53
CA LEU A 325 19.83 -6.18 -21.06
C LEU A 325 19.37 -6.60 -22.46
N GLY A 326 18.17 -6.25 -22.89
CA GLY A 326 17.61 -6.65 -24.19
C GLY A 326 17.46 -8.18 -24.35
N LEU A 327 17.33 -8.93 -23.26
CA LEU A 327 17.22 -10.39 -23.29
C LEU A 327 15.81 -10.86 -23.67
N ILE A 328 14.80 -10.01 -23.44
CA ILE A 328 13.38 -10.24 -23.76
C ILE A 328 12.79 -8.99 -24.43
N GLY A 329 11.79 -9.16 -25.27
CA GLY A 329 11.06 -8.04 -25.89
C GLY A 329 9.81 -7.64 -25.10
N THR A 330 9.20 -8.59 -24.37
CA THR A 330 7.99 -8.37 -23.55
C THR A 330 8.09 -9.13 -22.23
N ALA A 331 7.33 -8.69 -21.21
CA ALA A 331 7.25 -9.44 -19.95
C ALA A 331 6.76 -10.89 -20.16
N HIS A 332 5.82 -11.10 -21.08
CA HIS A 332 5.34 -12.46 -21.42
C HIS A 332 6.41 -13.37 -22.01
N GLU A 333 7.37 -12.82 -22.78
CA GLU A 333 8.51 -13.61 -23.29
C GLU A 333 9.37 -14.16 -22.14
N CYS A 334 9.39 -13.49 -20.97
CA CYS A 334 10.09 -14.00 -19.80
C CYS A 334 9.50 -15.35 -19.34
N ASP A 335 8.17 -15.46 -19.33
CA ASP A 335 7.48 -16.73 -18.99
C ASP A 335 7.79 -17.82 -20.01
N ILE A 336 7.70 -17.52 -21.31
CA ILE A 336 8.00 -18.46 -22.38
C ILE A 336 9.42 -19.01 -22.26
N LEU A 337 10.39 -18.14 -22.00
CA LEU A 337 11.78 -18.54 -21.80
C LEU A 337 11.95 -19.38 -20.53
N ALA A 338 11.33 -18.98 -19.42
CA ALA A 338 11.41 -19.72 -18.17
C ALA A 338 10.83 -21.14 -18.28
N GLU A 339 9.75 -21.31 -19.04
CA GLU A 339 9.10 -22.60 -19.28
C GLU A 339 9.87 -23.47 -20.32
N SER A 340 10.75 -22.85 -21.14
CA SER A 340 11.52 -23.57 -22.16
C SER A 340 12.69 -24.42 -21.62
N VAL A 341 13.00 -24.27 -20.33
CA VAL A 341 14.05 -25.02 -19.63
C VAL A 341 13.49 -25.78 -18.45
N SER A 342 14.03 -26.95 -18.14
CA SER A 342 13.51 -27.81 -17.06
C SER A 342 13.70 -27.21 -15.66
N ASP A 343 14.81 -26.48 -15.49
CA ASP A 343 15.21 -25.84 -14.24
C ASP A 343 16.05 -24.57 -14.52
N ASN A 344 16.53 -23.91 -13.49
CA ASN A 344 17.34 -22.69 -13.64
C ASN A 344 18.83 -22.98 -13.99
N GLY A 345 19.21 -24.22 -14.18
CA GLY A 345 20.59 -24.61 -14.48
C GLY A 345 21.60 -24.26 -13.38
N GLY A 346 21.12 -24.09 -12.15
CA GLY A 346 21.92 -23.62 -11.00
C GLY A 346 22.16 -22.11 -11.00
N VAL A 347 21.50 -21.34 -11.88
CA VAL A 347 21.61 -19.88 -11.96
C VAL A 347 20.61 -19.24 -10.99
N TYR A 348 21.08 -18.29 -10.17
CA TYR A 348 20.24 -17.48 -9.27
C TYR A 348 20.49 -16.00 -9.55
N LEU A 349 19.41 -15.23 -9.64
CA LEU A 349 19.47 -13.78 -9.77
C LEU A 349 18.92 -13.12 -8.50
N VAL A 350 19.79 -12.39 -7.80
CA VAL A 350 19.43 -11.54 -6.65
C VAL A 350 19.26 -10.11 -7.14
N SER A 351 18.04 -9.63 -7.25
CA SER A 351 17.72 -8.29 -7.80
C SER A 351 17.84 -7.18 -6.77
N ALA A 352 18.95 -7.13 -6.03
CA ALA A 352 19.21 -6.09 -5.03
C ALA A 352 19.69 -4.76 -5.66
N PHE A 353 18.99 -4.25 -6.69
CA PHE A 353 19.42 -3.04 -7.44
C PHE A 353 19.51 -1.80 -6.56
N THR A 354 18.63 -1.70 -5.55
CA THR A 354 18.55 -0.61 -4.57
C THR A 354 18.76 -1.10 -3.14
N GLY A 355 19.46 -2.22 -2.96
CA GLY A 355 19.57 -2.93 -1.70
C GLY A 355 18.47 -3.99 -1.52
N LEU A 356 18.48 -4.63 -0.35
CA LEU A 356 17.47 -5.61 0.08
C LEU A 356 16.59 -5.01 1.16
N GLY A 357 15.27 -5.20 1.06
CA GLY A 357 14.28 -4.83 2.06
C GLY A 357 14.16 -5.85 3.20
N ALA A 358 13.01 -5.86 3.85
CA ALA A 358 12.72 -6.83 4.90
C ALA A 358 12.86 -8.29 4.37
N PRO A 359 13.31 -9.24 5.20
CA PRO A 359 13.78 -9.08 6.57
C PRO A 359 15.26 -8.68 6.72
N ARG A 360 16.00 -8.49 5.62
CA ARG A 360 17.47 -8.33 5.61
C ARG A 360 17.94 -6.90 5.89
N TRP A 361 17.23 -5.90 5.38
CA TRP A 361 17.54 -4.47 5.54
C TRP A 361 19.00 -4.11 5.17
N ASP A 362 19.50 -4.65 4.06
CA ASP A 362 20.85 -4.41 3.58
C ASP A 362 20.85 -3.39 2.42
N MET A 363 21.11 -2.12 2.76
CA MET A 363 21.22 -1.03 1.78
C MET A 363 22.49 -1.11 0.92
N TYR A 364 23.49 -1.91 1.32
CA TYR A 364 24.75 -2.09 0.64
C TYR A 364 24.74 -3.30 -0.31
N ALA A 365 23.74 -4.15 -0.25
CA ALA A 365 23.54 -5.23 -1.21
C ALA A 365 23.40 -4.66 -2.63
N ARG A 366 23.90 -5.40 -3.63
CA ARG A 366 23.73 -5.09 -5.05
C ARG A 366 23.30 -6.32 -5.82
N GLY A 367 22.71 -6.07 -7.01
CA GLY A 367 22.27 -7.14 -7.90
C GLY A 367 23.41 -8.11 -8.23
N ALA A 368 23.13 -9.42 -8.17
CA ALA A 368 24.11 -10.46 -8.48
C ALA A 368 23.46 -11.59 -9.28
N ILE A 369 24.18 -12.10 -10.27
CA ILE A 369 23.87 -13.36 -10.96
C ILE A 369 24.96 -14.36 -10.60
N VAL A 370 24.58 -15.46 -9.98
CA VAL A 370 25.53 -16.51 -9.57
C VAL A 370 25.18 -17.86 -10.19
N GLY A 371 26.12 -18.80 -10.21
CA GLY A 371 25.89 -20.15 -10.70
C GLY A 371 26.01 -20.32 -12.23
N LEU A 372 26.45 -19.28 -12.95
CA LEU A 372 26.65 -19.37 -14.40
C LEU A 372 27.70 -20.44 -14.79
N THR A 373 27.34 -21.22 -15.79
CA THR A 373 28.22 -22.17 -16.45
C THR A 373 28.27 -21.89 -17.97
N ARG A 374 29.13 -22.56 -18.72
CA ARG A 374 29.15 -22.40 -20.17
C ARG A 374 27.85 -22.84 -20.86
N GLY A 375 27.03 -23.67 -20.19
CA GLY A 375 25.72 -24.10 -20.68
C GLY A 375 24.58 -23.15 -20.36
N SER A 376 24.82 -22.15 -19.51
CA SER A 376 23.79 -21.17 -19.14
C SER A 376 23.45 -20.27 -20.34
N ASN A 377 22.18 -20.01 -20.56
CA ASN A 377 21.67 -19.18 -21.65
C ASN A 377 20.60 -18.20 -21.15
N LYS A 378 20.03 -17.37 -22.04
CA LYS A 378 19.02 -16.36 -21.68
C LYS A 378 17.77 -16.93 -21.00
N ALA A 379 17.40 -18.18 -21.29
CA ALA A 379 16.23 -18.82 -20.68
C ALA A 379 16.47 -19.12 -19.20
N HIS A 380 17.65 -19.57 -18.83
CA HIS A 380 18.06 -19.77 -17.43
C HIS A 380 18.05 -18.45 -16.64
N ILE A 381 18.49 -17.34 -17.28
CA ILE A 381 18.47 -16.00 -16.63
C ILE A 381 17.03 -15.51 -16.45
N ALA A 382 16.19 -15.65 -17.48
CA ALA A 382 14.78 -15.27 -17.39
C ALA A 382 14.06 -16.06 -16.28
N ARG A 383 14.28 -17.37 -16.21
CA ARG A 383 13.74 -18.23 -15.16
C ARG A 383 14.25 -17.84 -13.78
N ALA A 384 15.55 -17.65 -13.62
CA ALA A 384 16.17 -17.23 -12.37
C ALA A 384 15.64 -15.86 -11.88
N THR A 385 15.24 -14.98 -12.81
CA THR A 385 14.62 -13.69 -12.47
C THR A 385 13.24 -13.88 -11.84
N LEU A 386 12.37 -14.69 -12.45
CA LEU A 386 11.02 -14.98 -11.90
C LEU A 386 11.12 -15.74 -10.58
N GLU A 387 11.99 -16.76 -10.52
CA GLU A 387 12.25 -17.52 -9.29
C GLU A 387 12.79 -16.61 -8.17
N GLY A 388 13.71 -15.66 -8.51
CA GLY A 388 14.28 -14.70 -7.56
C GLY A 388 13.23 -13.79 -6.92
N ILE A 389 12.18 -13.39 -7.67
CA ILE A 389 11.04 -12.66 -7.12
C ILE A 389 10.30 -13.53 -6.10
N ALA A 390 10.01 -14.78 -6.46
CA ALA A 390 9.29 -15.70 -5.57
C ALA A 390 10.06 -16.01 -4.29
N TYR A 391 11.37 -16.17 -4.36
CA TYR A 391 12.21 -16.41 -3.19
C TYR A 391 12.21 -15.22 -2.23
N GLN A 392 12.32 -13.99 -2.72
CA GLN A 392 12.27 -12.80 -1.86
C GLN A 392 10.91 -12.68 -1.14
N VAL A 393 9.81 -12.97 -1.83
CA VAL A 393 8.46 -13.02 -1.22
C VAL A 393 8.38 -14.14 -0.18
N LYS A 394 9.00 -15.30 -0.44
CA LYS A 394 9.08 -16.38 0.55
C LYS A 394 9.84 -15.95 1.80
N ASP A 395 11.04 -15.38 1.66
CA ASP A 395 11.83 -14.89 2.79
C ASP A 395 11.02 -13.93 3.67
N LEU A 396 10.26 -13.03 3.02
CA LEU A 396 9.41 -12.07 3.71
C LEU A 396 8.25 -12.74 4.46
N LEU A 397 7.55 -13.67 3.80
CA LEU A 397 6.41 -14.36 4.40
C LEU A 397 6.83 -15.33 5.49
N ASP A 398 8.00 -15.96 5.40
CA ASP A 398 8.57 -16.77 6.48
C ASP A 398 8.82 -15.91 7.73
N ALA A 399 9.35 -14.69 7.56
CA ALA A 399 9.51 -13.74 8.67
C ALA A 399 8.17 -13.32 9.28
N MET A 400 7.14 -13.10 8.44
CA MET A 400 5.79 -12.76 8.91
C MET A 400 5.17 -13.89 9.76
N GLN A 401 5.34 -15.15 9.33
CA GLN A 401 4.83 -16.29 10.09
C GLN A 401 5.50 -16.43 11.47
N VAL A 402 6.81 -16.18 11.53
CA VAL A 402 7.56 -16.21 12.79
C VAL A 402 7.07 -15.12 13.74
N ASP A 403 6.98 -13.87 13.25
CA ASP A 403 6.56 -12.73 14.06
C ASP A 403 5.09 -12.81 14.52
N ALA A 404 4.20 -13.29 13.66
CA ALA A 404 2.77 -13.42 13.97
C ALA A 404 2.43 -14.68 14.77
N GLU A 405 3.39 -15.61 14.94
CA GLU A 405 3.15 -16.95 15.52
C GLU A 405 1.94 -17.65 14.86
N SER A 406 1.74 -17.41 13.57
CA SER A 406 0.58 -17.91 12.83
C SER A 406 1.02 -18.35 11.43
N PRO A 407 0.62 -19.56 10.99
CA PRO A 407 0.93 -20.03 9.65
C PRO A 407 0.11 -19.26 8.60
N ILE A 408 0.71 -19.03 7.45
CA ILE A 408 -0.01 -18.52 6.29
C ILE A 408 -0.90 -19.63 5.74
N SER A 409 -2.18 -19.33 5.54
CA SER A 409 -3.17 -20.29 5.02
C SER A 409 -3.38 -20.15 3.51
N VAL A 410 -3.23 -18.94 2.98
CA VAL A 410 -3.36 -18.60 1.56
C VAL A 410 -2.61 -17.30 1.29
N LEU A 411 -1.97 -17.20 0.12
CA LEU A 411 -1.48 -15.92 -0.40
C LEU A 411 -2.37 -15.49 -1.56
N ARG A 412 -3.01 -14.33 -1.42
CA ARG A 412 -3.80 -13.69 -2.45
C ARG A 412 -2.95 -12.67 -3.19
N VAL A 413 -3.06 -12.64 -4.51
CA VAL A 413 -2.11 -11.91 -5.36
C VAL A 413 -2.82 -10.98 -6.33
N ASP A 414 -2.19 -9.83 -6.59
CA ASP A 414 -2.57 -8.88 -7.61
C ASP A 414 -1.34 -8.15 -8.18
N GLY A 415 -1.55 -7.14 -9.01
CA GLY A 415 -0.49 -6.39 -9.66
C GLY A 415 -0.01 -7.02 -10.97
N GLY A 416 0.76 -6.23 -11.73
CA GLY A 416 1.09 -6.56 -13.13
C GLY A 416 1.86 -7.87 -13.33
N ALA A 417 2.78 -8.23 -12.42
CA ALA A 417 3.54 -9.47 -12.56
C ALA A 417 2.79 -10.73 -12.08
N SER A 418 1.64 -10.58 -11.39
CA SER A 418 0.80 -11.71 -11.00
C SER A 418 0.10 -12.41 -12.18
N VAL A 419 0.12 -11.81 -13.37
CA VAL A 419 -0.40 -12.44 -14.59
C VAL A 419 0.47 -13.63 -15.04
N SER A 420 1.75 -13.65 -14.66
CA SER A 420 2.69 -14.75 -14.91
C SER A 420 2.23 -16.02 -14.19
N SER A 421 1.78 -16.99 -14.96
CA SER A 421 1.38 -18.29 -14.37
C SER A 421 2.58 -19.09 -13.89
N PHE A 422 3.74 -18.94 -14.54
CA PHE A 422 4.99 -19.54 -14.08
C PHE A 422 5.38 -19.03 -12.70
N LEU A 423 5.44 -17.69 -12.53
CA LEU A 423 5.77 -17.07 -11.25
C LEU A 423 4.79 -17.50 -10.15
N MET A 424 3.48 -17.50 -10.42
CA MET A 424 2.48 -17.86 -9.43
C MET A 424 2.55 -19.34 -9.02
N GLN A 425 2.80 -20.25 -9.97
CA GLN A 425 2.99 -21.67 -9.65
C GLN A 425 4.25 -21.87 -8.82
N PHE A 426 5.37 -21.26 -9.24
CA PHE A 426 6.62 -21.37 -8.49
C PHE A 426 6.50 -20.75 -7.08
N GLN A 427 5.75 -19.66 -6.95
CA GLN A 427 5.45 -19.08 -5.63
C GLN A 427 4.66 -20.05 -4.74
N ALA A 428 3.67 -20.75 -5.29
CA ALA A 428 2.91 -21.78 -4.56
C ALA A 428 3.83 -22.92 -4.10
N ASP A 429 4.71 -23.37 -4.97
CA ASP A 429 5.67 -24.42 -4.69
C ASP A 429 6.65 -24.03 -3.57
N MET A 430 7.16 -22.80 -3.60
CA MET A 430 8.09 -22.30 -2.59
C MET A 430 7.43 -22.05 -1.23
N LEU A 431 6.21 -21.53 -1.20
CA LEU A 431 5.51 -21.22 0.04
C LEU A 431 4.79 -22.42 0.65
N ARG A 432 4.53 -23.46 -0.12
CA ARG A 432 3.75 -24.64 0.27
C ARG A 432 2.30 -24.31 0.67
N VAL A 433 1.76 -23.17 0.18
CA VAL A 433 0.38 -22.74 0.37
C VAL A 433 -0.27 -22.37 -0.97
N PRO A 434 -1.62 -22.42 -1.08
CA PRO A 434 -2.30 -21.97 -2.28
C PRO A 434 -2.04 -20.50 -2.59
N ILE A 435 -1.81 -20.17 -3.85
CA ILE A 435 -1.81 -18.81 -4.39
C ILE A 435 -3.13 -18.59 -5.13
N ASP A 436 -3.86 -17.57 -4.72
CA ASP A 436 -5.22 -17.30 -5.22
C ASP A 436 -5.25 -15.94 -5.96
N ARG A 437 -5.34 -15.99 -7.29
CA ARG A 437 -5.44 -14.81 -8.17
C ARG A 437 -6.92 -14.49 -8.40
N PRO A 438 -7.37 -13.23 -8.14
CA PRO A 438 -8.76 -12.84 -8.31
C PRO A 438 -9.11 -12.54 -9.78
N LYS A 439 -10.41 -12.62 -10.12
CA LYS A 439 -10.91 -12.07 -11.37
C LYS A 439 -10.93 -10.55 -11.38
N LEU A 440 -11.34 -9.94 -10.26
CA LEU A 440 -11.35 -8.49 -10.10
C LEU A 440 -9.94 -8.02 -9.76
N VAL A 441 -9.33 -7.26 -10.64
CA VAL A 441 -7.98 -6.73 -10.46
C VAL A 441 -7.96 -5.43 -9.63
N GLU A 442 -9.09 -4.71 -9.55
CA GLU A 442 -9.23 -3.43 -8.82
C GLU A 442 -9.55 -3.65 -7.33
N THR A 443 -8.78 -4.51 -6.68
CA THR A 443 -9.03 -4.93 -5.29
C THR A 443 -8.88 -3.79 -4.29
N THR A 444 -8.00 -2.83 -4.54
CA THR A 444 -7.77 -1.64 -3.70
C THR A 444 -9.02 -0.76 -3.65
N ALA A 445 -9.53 -0.36 -4.81
CA ALA A 445 -10.75 0.44 -4.90
C ALA A 445 -11.97 -0.33 -4.35
N PHE A 446 -12.04 -1.65 -4.59
CA PHE A 446 -13.11 -2.48 -4.06
C PHE A 446 -13.11 -2.52 -2.53
N GLY A 447 -11.94 -2.59 -1.88
CA GLY A 447 -11.84 -2.52 -0.42
C GLY A 447 -12.40 -1.22 0.16
N ALA A 448 -12.11 -0.07 -0.47
CA ALA A 448 -12.68 1.21 -0.07
C ALA A 448 -14.20 1.27 -0.30
N ALA A 449 -14.67 0.76 -1.46
CA ALA A 449 -16.11 0.65 -1.73
C ALA A 449 -16.81 -0.21 -0.68
N PHE A 450 -16.19 -1.31 -0.28
CA PHE A 450 -16.76 -2.21 0.71
C PHE A 450 -16.88 -1.56 2.10
N LEU A 451 -15.84 -0.82 2.55
CA LEU A 451 -15.90 -0.05 3.80
C LEU A 451 -17.03 0.98 3.79
N ALA A 452 -17.19 1.69 2.66
CA ALA A 452 -18.29 2.64 2.50
C ALA A 452 -19.65 1.96 2.51
N GLY A 453 -19.78 0.84 1.79
CA GLY A 453 -21.03 0.08 1.73
C GLY A 453 -21.44 -0.51 3.07
N LEU A 454 -20.49 -0.90 3.93
CA LEU A 454 -20.78 -1.29 5.30
C LEU A 454 -21.34 -0.12 6.11
N ALA A 455 -20.78 1.09 5.99
CA ALA A 455 -21.25 2.27 6.69
C ALA A 455 -22.64 2.73 6.24
N CYS A 456 -22.99 2.49 4.97
CA CYS A 456 -24.26 2.88 4.36
C CYS A 456 -25.29 1.73 4.31
N GLY A 457 -24.96 0.55 4.84
CA GLY A 457 -25.87 -0.59 4.93
C GLY A 457 -26.12 -1.33 3.60
N VAL A 458 -25.23 -1.18 2.59
CA VAL A 458 -25.26 -1.99 1.36
C VAL A 458 -24.84 -3.42 1.68
N TRP A 459 -23.88 -3.60 2.58
CA TRP A 459 -23.48 -4.88 3.17
C TRP A 459 -23.60 -4.83 4.69
N GLU A 460 -23.86 -5.96 5.33
CA GLU A 460 -24.16 -6.03 6.76
C GLU A 460 -22.91 -6.31 7.61
N SER A 461 -21.97 -7.08 7.06
CA SER A 461 -20.79 -7.54 7.79
C SER A 461 -19.56 -7.66 6.90
N VAL A 462 -18.37 -7.68 7.52
CA VAL A 462 -17.09 -7.91 6.82
C VAL A 462 -17.08 -9.28 6.11
N ASP A 463 -17.82 -10.26 6.63
CA ASP A 463 -17.86 -11.59 6.02
C ASP A 463 -18.60 -11.61 4.68
N ASP A 464 -19.47 -10.63 4.40
CA ASP A 464 -20.21 -10.55 3.13
C ASP A 464 -19.28 -10.36 1.93
N ILE A 465 -18.10 -9.75 2.11
CA ILE A 465 -17.10 -9.57 1.05
C ILE A 465 -16.61 -10.90 0.50
N ALA A 466 -16.59 -11.95 1.34
CA ALA A 466 -16.14 -13.28 0.92
C ALA A 466 -17.07 -13.89 -0.13
N LEU A 467 -18.35 -13.50 -0.13
CA LEU A 467 -19.35 -13.96 -1.10
C LEU A 467 -19.22 -13.26 -2.45
N LEU A 468 -18.58 -12.10 -2.49
CA LEU A 468 -18.43 -11.28 -3.69
C LEU A 468 -17.15 -11.62 -4.47
N ARG A 469 -16.14 -12.17 -3.78
CA ARG A 469 -14.86 -12.48 -4.39
C ARG A 469 -14.93 -13.70 -5.30
N GLN A 470 -14.42 -13.56 -6.51
CA GLN A 470 -14.26 -14.65 -7.46
C GLN A 470 -12.77 -14.84 -7.78
N SER A 471 -12.29 -16.09 -7.70
CA SER A 471 -10.96 -16.45 -8.14
C SER A 471 -10.93 -16.63 -9.67
N ASP A 472 -9.88 -16.10 -10.31
CA ASP A 472 -9.51 -16.44 -11.69
C ASP A 472 -8.83 -17.81 -11.71
N ARG A 473 -7.78 -17.96 -10.89
CA ARG A 473 -7.03 -19.21 -10.78
C ARG A 473 -6.43 -19.40 -9.39
N ILE A 474 -6.49 -20.65 -8.91
CA ILE A 474 -5.80 -21.07 -7.69
C ILE A 474 -4.66 -22.02 -8.09
N PHE A 475 -3.42 -21.62 -7.74
CA PHE A 475 -2.23 -22.41 -7.93
C PHE A 475 -1.95 -23.17 -6.62
N LYS A 476 -1.82 -24.49 -6.71
CA LYS A 476 -1.49 -25.34 -5.55
C LYS A 476 -0.06 -25.80 -5.63
N PRO A 477 0.61 -26.06 -4.50
CA PRO A 477 1.96 -26.62 -4.49
C PRO A 477 1.99 -27.96 -5.24
N GLU A 478 2.86 -28.06 -6.26
CA GLU A 478 3.07 -29.27 -7.09
C GLU A 478 4.47 -29.84 -6.90
N MET A 479 5.47 -28.99 -6.63
CA MET A 479 6.86 -29.38 -6.39
C MET A 479 6.96 -30.21 -5.11
N ASP A 480 7.88 -31.16 -5.05
CA ASP A 480 8.21 -31.88 -3.83
C ASP A 480 8.77 -30.95 -2.74
N ALA A 481 8.45 -31.19 -1.49
CA ALA A 481 8.85 -30.31 -0.40
C ALA A 481 10.36 -30.26 -0.17
N GLU A 482 11.06 -31.40 -0.36
CA GLU A 482 12.52 -31.47 -0.22
C GLU A 482 13.20 -30.71 -1.37
N GLN A 483 12.68 -30.81 -2.58
CA GLN A 483 13.15 -30.02 -3.74
C GLN A 483 12.95 -28.52 -3.52
N ALA A 484 11.78 -28.10 -3.03
CA ALA A 484 11.50 -26.71 -2.72
C ALA A 484 12.47 -26.16 -1.66
N LYS A 485 12.75 -26.97 -0.63
CA LYS A 485 13.72 -26.64 0.41
C LYS A 485 15.14 -26.50 -0.18
N GLN A 486 15.57 -27.44 -1.01
CA GLN A 486 16.88 -27.38 -1.66
C GLN A 486 17.05 -26.13 -2.52
N TYR A 487 16.02 -25.74 -3.28
CA TYR A 487 16.03 -24.53 -4.08
C TYR A 487 16.16 -23.29 -3.22
N HIS A 488 15.42 -23.22 -2.11
CA HIS A 488 15.49 -22.11 -1.17
C HIS A 488 16.86 -22.06 -0.45
N ASP A 489 17.42 -23.20 -0.03
CA ASP A 489 18.76 -23.24 0.58
C ASP A 489 19.84 -22.71 -0.39
N ASN A 490 19.75 -23.02 -1.67
CA ASN A 490 20.62 -22.46 -2.69
C ASN A 490 20.39 -20.96 -2.92
N TRP A 491 19.14 -20.51 -2.89
CA TRP A 491 18.81 -19.08 -2.92
C TRP A 491 19.48 -18.32 -1.77
N LEU A 492 19.39 -18.81 -0.54
CA LEU A 492 20.03 -18.18 0.62
C LEU A 492 21.56 -18.07 0.44
N ARG A 493 22.20 -19.06 -0.19
CA ARG A 493 23.62 -18.97 -0.55
C ARG A 493 23.88 -17.90 -1.61
N ALA A 494 23.00 -17.74 -2.58
CA ALA A 494 23.12 -16.72 -3.61
C ALA A 494 22.98 -15.31 -3.03
N VAL A 495 21.98 -15.09 -2.15
CA VAL A 495 21.78 -13.83 -1.44
C VAL A 495 23.03 -13.43 -0.65
N GLY A 496 23.64 -14.37 0.08
CA GLY A 496 24.87 -14.11 0.82
C GLY A 496 26.07 -13.67 -0.04
N ARG A 497 25.98 -13.78 -1.38
CA ARG A 497 26.99 -13.23 -2.33
C ARG A 497 26.67 -11.79 -2.76
N ALA A 498 25.44 -11.36 -2.59
CA ALA A 498 24.97 -10.02 -2.93
C ALA A 498 25.01 -9.05 -1.73
N GLU A 499 24.94 -9.60 -0.51
CA GLU A 499 24.95 -8.82 0.74
C GLU A 499 26.26 -8.03 0.91
N LYS A 500 26.14 -6.81 1.42
CA LYS A 500 27.26 -5.89 1.74
C LYS A 500 28.20 -5.61 0.59
N TRP A 501 27.80 -5.85 -0.65
CA TRP A 501 28.65 -5.74 -1.83
C TRP A 501 29.33 -4.37 -1.98
N SER A 502 28.63 -3.25 -1.67
CA SER A 502 29.15 -1.90 -1.77
C SER A 502 29.61 -1.31 -0.42
N GLN A 503 29.77 -2.13 0.60
CA GLN A 503 30.36 -1.74 1.88
C GLN A 503 31.88 -1.92 1.77
N GLU A 504 32.63 -0.81 1.83
CA GLU A 504 34.08 -0.81 1.92
C GLU A 504 34.58 -1.18 3.33
#